data_86a3bc6ef45a157f98c5afa39375e074
#
_entry.id   86a3bc6ef45a157f98c5afa39375e074
#
_cell.length_a   1.000
_cell.length_b   1.000
_cell.length_c   1.000
_cell.angle_alpha   90.00
_cell.angle_beta   90.00
_cell.angle_gamma   90.00
#
_symmetry.space_group_name_H-M   'P 1'
#
loop_
_entity.id
_entity.type
_entity.pdbx_description
1 polymer ?
#
loop_
_entity_poly.entity_id
_entity_poly.type
_entity_poly.pdbx_seq_one_letter_code
_entity_poly.pdbx_strand_id
1 'polypeptide(L)'
;MKKIKYDLIVMGATGFTGKLVTEYLIKNYGARNNNFTWALAGRDSKKLEKLKLSFKKLDTLSMDIPIIVVDSLDSTSLDGMTSSCRLVLSTVGPYMKFGIPLVESCVKNKTHYCDLTGEVPFIRQSIDSYHSEAKKNGCRIIHSCGFDSIPSDIGVLILQEASIKRFELPCDEVNLYVRSIRGGLSGGTVASMINISEHKPTNPEDQKIFRSPFALNPREDAESDKRQPSLKSVKWDKNIDRWISPFIMSGFNTKVVRRTNSIMDYPYGKDFVYGEVSSYKKGLRGYLKAVSMLITLMALQLTLKSRFLLLLMKKFFFPLPGQGPAREKRENGFFNLDIVGSIKKTKKISLNVYGNSDPGYSATATMVAESALSILLNEDKLSNRFGVLTPASGIGEVLVERLKDKGIQFNLNG
;
A
#
# COMPACT_ATOMS: atom_id res chain seq x y z
N MET A 1 12.86 2.89 -31.29
CA MET A 1 12.34 1.88 -30.36
C MET A 1 13.05 2.02 -29.01
N LYS A 2 12.33 1.96 -27.88
CA LYS A 2 12.89 1.95 -26.53
C LYS A 2 13.78 0.71 -26.36
N LYS A 3 15.07 0.88 -26.00
CA LYS A 3 15.96 -0.26 -25.76
C LYS A 3 15.79 -0.73 -24.31
N ILE A 4 14.86 -1.66 -24.08
CA ILE A 4 14.65 -2.28 -22.77
C ILE A 4 15.88 -3.12 -22.42
N LYS A 5 16.42 -2.86 -21.25
CA LYS A 5 17.55 -3.58 -20.66
C LYS A 5 17.14 -4.42 -19.45
N TYR A 6 16.13 -3.94 -18.71
CA TYR A 6 15.62 -4.59 -17.51
C TYR A 6 14.11 -4.69 -17.55
N ASP A 7 13.55 -5.76 -17.03
CA ASP A 7 12.11 -5.88 -16.81
C ASP A 7 11.73 -5.09 -15.55
N LEU A 8 12.49 -5.22 -14.46
CA LEU A 8 12.24 -4.61 -13.17
C LEU A 8 13.42 -3.77 -12.68
N ILE A 9 13.17 -2.56 -12.21
CA ILE A 9 14.13 -1.80 -11.40
C ILE A 9 13.56 -1.56 -10.01
N VAL A 10 14.31 -1.99 -8.97
CA VAL A 10 13.99 -1.70 -7.57
C VAL A 10 14.67 -0.39 -7.17
N MET A 11 13.91 0.70 -7.15
CA MET A 11 14.40 2.01 -6.75
C MET A 11 14.28 2.25 -5.25
N GLY A 12 15.36 2.76 -4.65
CA GLY A 12 15.46 2.91 -3.18
C GLY A 12 15.92 1.63 -2.48
N ALA A 13 16.59 0.73 -3.20
CA ALA A 13 17.05 -0.58 -2.71
C ALA A 13 17.85 -0.52 -1.40
N THR A 14 18.57 0.56 -1.12
CA THR A 14 19.37 0.74 0.10
C THR A 14 18.54 1.17 1.32
N GLY A 15 17.28 1.55 1.15
CA GLY A 15 16.34 1.85 2.23
C GLY A 15 15.93 0.59 3.00
N PHE A 16 15.27 0.76 4.15
CA PHE A 16 14.86 -0.39 4.98
C PHE A 16 13.97 -1.36 4.20
N THR A 17 12.86 -0.88 3.65
CA THR A 17 11.94 -1.71 2.86
C THR A 17 12.56 -2.18 1.55
N GLY A 18 13.37 -1.33 0.88
CA GLY A 18 14.07 -1.70 -0.36
C GLY A 18 15.01 -2.90 -0.18
N LYS A 19 15.72 -2.97 0.96
CA LYS A 19 16.54 -4.14 1.32
C LYS A 19 15.70 -5.40 1.46
N LEU A 20 14.53 -5.31 2.07
CA LEU A 20 13.62 -6.44 2.26
C LEU A 20 13.02 -6.92 0.94
N VAL A 21 12.67 -6.00 0.04
CA VAL A 21 12.23 -6.31 -1.32
C VAL A 21 13.36 -7.01 -2.08
N THR A 22 14.59 -6.50 -2.00
CA THR A 22 15.76 -7.13 -2.62
C THR A 22 16.01 -8.52 -2.07
N GLU A 23 15.99 -8.69 -0.74
CA GLU A 23 16.12 -9.99 -0.07
C GLU A 23 15.03 -10.97 -0.53
N TYR A 24 13.79 -10.48 -0.60
CA TYR A 24 12.65 -11.27 -1.04
C TYR A 24 12.81 -11.77 -2.48
N LEU A 25 13.20 -10.89 -3.41
CA LEU A 25 13.42 -11.25 -4.81
C LEU A 25 14.55 -12.29 -4.94
N ILE A 26 15.67 -12.10 -4.25
CA ILE A 26 16.77 -13.07 -4.27
C ILE A 26 16.32 -14.42 -3.73
N LYS A 27 15.62 -14.47 -2.59
CA LYS A 27 15.18 -15.74 -1.96
C LYS A 27 14.19 -16.52 -2.80
N ASN A 28 13.27 -15.84 -3.49
CA ASN A 28 12.17 -16.51 -4.17
C ASN A 28 12.40 -16.71 -5.66
N TYR A 29 13.27 -15.89 -6.27
CA TYR A 29 13.49 -15.90 -7.73
C TYR A 29 14.96 -16.01 -8.11
N GLY A 30 15.89 -15.81 -7.16
CA GLY A 30 17.33 -15.78 -7.42
C GLY A 30 17.82 -14.41 -7.87
N ALA A 31 19.11 -14.16 -7.68
CA ALA A 31 19.78 -12.94 -8.16
C ALA A 31 19.81 -12.90 -9.70
N ARG A 32 19.95 -14.08 -10.34
CA ARG A 32 19.79 -14.31 -11.78
C ARG A 32 18.68 -15.35 -11.97
N ASN A 33 17.70 -15.06 -12.84
CA ASN A 33 16.62 -15.98 -13.17
C ASN A 33 16.23 -15.86 -14.64
N ASN A 34 15.49 -16.82 -15.16
CA ASN A 34 15.08 -16.88 -16.56
C ASN A 34 13.74 -16.16 -16.83
N ASN A 35 13.02 -15.74 -15.81
CA ASN A 35 11.67 -15.19 -15.97
C ASN A 35 11.68 -13.68 -16.19
N PHE A 36 12.63 -12.97 -15.58
CA PHE A 36 12.77 -11.52 -15.74
C PHE A 36 14.19 -11.05 -15.40
N THR A 37 14.59 -9.97 -16.04
CA THR A 37 15.85 -9.26 -15.76
C THR A 37 15.58 -8.11 -14.79
N TRP A 38 16.50 -7.87 -13.83
CA TRP A 38 16.28 -6.82 -12.84
C TRP A 38 17.55 -6.12 -12.40
N ALA A 39 17.38 -4.92 -11.82
CA ALA A 39 18.48 -4.10 -11.32
C ALA A 39 18.09 -3.38 -10.02
N LEU A 40 19.11 -2.96 -9.24
CA LEU A 40 18.97 -2.13 -8.08
C LEU A 40 19.28 -0.69 -8.41
N ALA A 41 18.46 0.25 -7.92
CA ALA A 41 18.67 1.67 -8.14
C ALA A 41 18.69 2.49 -6.84
N GLY A 42 19.51 3.54 -6.83
CA GLY A 42 19.65 4.46 -5.71
C GLY A 42 20.75 5.49 -5.91
N ARG A 43 20.88 6.45 -5.01
CA ARG A 43 21.79 7.61 -5.15
C ARG A 43 23.28 7.30 -4.89
N ASP A 44 23.56 6.23 -4.16
CA ASP A 44 24.90 5.95 -3.62
C ASP A 44 25.36 4.56 -4.10
N SER A 45 26.28 4.56 -5.05
CA SER A 45 26.83 3.33 -5.63
C SER A 45 27.52 2.45 -4.58
N LYS A 46 28.26 3.06 -3.64
CA LYS A 46 28.96 2.33 -2.58
C LYS A 46 28.00 1.60 -1.65
N LYS A 47 26.85 2.23 -1.32
CA LYS A 47 25.80 1.59 -0.52
C LYS A 47 25.11 0.48 -1.30
N LEU A 48 24.90 0.62 -2.60
CA LEU A 48 24.33 -0.43 -3.47
C LEU A 48 25.29 -1.64 -3.54
N GLU A 49 26.59 -1.43 -3.74
CA GLU A 49 27.57 -2.53 -3.73
C GLU A 49 27.63 -3.21 -2.36
N LYS A 50 27.64 -2.45 -1.27
CA LYS A 50 27.57 -3.01 0.09
C LYS A 50 26.29 -3.82 0.31
N LEU A 51 25.17 -3.41 -0.26
CA LEU A 51 23.90 -4.14 -0.21
C LEU A 51 24.03 -5.49 -0.91
N LYS A 52 24.56 -5.53 -2.14
CA LYS A 52 24.81 -6.78 -2.89
C LYS A 52 25.71 -7.73 -2.08
N LEU A 53 26.81 -7.20 -1.53
CA LEU A 53 27.73 -7.99 -0.71
C LEU A 53 27.03 -8.60 0.52
N SER A 54 26.08 -7.89 1.13
CA SER A 54 25.35 -8.41 2.29
C SER A 54 24.49 -9.63 1.97
N PHE A 55 24.12 -9.85 0.71
CA PHE A 55 23.35 -10.99 0.23
C PHE A 55 24.21 -12.14 -0.35
N LYS A 56 25.55 -11.99 -0.40
CA LYS A 56 26.44 -13.03 -0.96
C LYS A 56 26.28 -14.40 -0.29
N LYS A 57 25.96 -14.43 1.02
CA LYS A 57 25.69 -15.69 1.74
C LYS A 57 24.34 -16.32 1.37
N LEU A 58 23.39 -15.50 0.89
CA LEU A 58 22.08 -15.97 0.48
C LEU A 58 22.09 -16.50 -0.96
N ASP A 59 22.79 -15.77 -1.84
CA ASP A 59 23.01 -16.10 -3.25
C ASP A 59 24.34 -15.47 -3.71
N THR A 60 25.28 -16.31 -4.15
CA THR A 60 26.60 -15.85 -4.61
C THR A 60 26.49 -14.95 -5.84
N LEU A 61 25.48 -15.15 -6.69
CA LEU A 61 25.19 -14.32 -7.86
C LEU A 61 24.61 -12.95 -7.51
N SER A 62 24.35 -12.65 -6.23
CA SER A 62 23.92 -11.32 -5.81
C SER A 62 24.89 -10.21 -6.24
N MET A 63 26.17 -10.55 -6.38
CA MET A 63 27.20 -9.62 -6.88
C MET A 63 27.04 -9.25 -8.37
N ASP A 64 26.34 -10.06 -9.14
CA ASP A 64 26.11 -9.83 -10.58
C ASP A 64 24.88 -8.95 -10.83
N ILE A 65 24.05 -8.68 -9.78
CA ILE A 65 22.87 -7.81 -9.94
C ILE A 65 23.34 -6.42 -10.38
N PRO A 66 22.86 -5.90 -11.53
CA PRO A 66 23.22 -4.57 -11.99
C PRO A 66 22.79 -3.48 -11.01
N ILE A 67 23.58 -2.43 -10.93
CA ILE A 67 23.23 -1.23 -10.18
C ILE A 67 23.08 -0.03 -11.11
N ILE A 68 22.14 0.86 -10.76
CA ILE A 68 21.89 2.12 -11.48
C ILE A 68 21.99 3.25 -10.45
N VAL A 69 22.91 4.17 -10.69
CA VAL A 69 23.00 5.37 -9.85
C VAL A 69 22.02 6.40 -10.38
N VAL A 70 21.04 6.78 -9.54
CA VAL A 70 19.97 7.70 -9.91
C VAL A 70 19.54 8.54 -8.73
N ASP A 71 19.35 9.84 -8.95
CA ASP A 71 18.72 10.74 -7.98
C ASP A 71 17.25 10.97 -8.34
N SER A 72 16.38 10.82 -7.36
CA SER A 72 14.92 11.03 -7.52
C SER A 72 14.53 12.50 -7.81
N LEU A 73 15.45 13.44 -7.70
CA LEU A 73 15.26 14.84 -8.04
C LEU A 73 15.94 15.27 -9.34
N ASP A 74 16.70 14.38 -9.98
CA ASP A 74 17.31 14.63 -11.28
C ASP A 74 16.52 13.96 -12.42
N SER A 75 15.77 14.77 -13.15
CA SER A 75 14.90 14.31 -14.26
C SER A 75 15.67 13.60 -15.34
N THR A 76 16.90 14.01 -15.64
CA THR A 76 17.73 13.38 -16.67
C THR A 76 18.13 11.97 -16.29
N SER A 77 18.57 11.76 -15.04
CA SER A 77 18.91 10.43 -14.55
C SER A 77 17.68 9.52 -14.41
N LEU A 78 16.52 10.09 -14.02
CA LEU A 78 15.24 9.38 -13.97
C LEU A 78 14.81 8.93 -15.37
N ASP A 79 14.87 9.80 -16.38
CA ASP A 79 14.51 9.47 -17.76
C ASP A 79 15.43 8.39 -18.34
N GLY A 80 16.73 8.46 -18.07
CA GLY A 80 17.69 7.41 -18.44
C GLY A 80 17.34 6.05 -17.84
N MET A 81 16.97 6.02 -16.56
CA MET A 81 16.56 4.80 -15.87
C MET A 81 15.22 4.26 -16.39
N THR A 82 14.17 5.08 -16.43
CA THR A 82 12.82 4.65 -16.81
C THR A 82 12.72 4.26 -18.28
N SER A 83 13.50 4.91 -19.18
CA SER A 83 13.57 4.51 -20.58
C SER A 83 14.23 3.14 -20.79
N SER A 84 14.97 2.62 -19.82
CA SER A 84 15.68 1.34 -19.92
C SER A 84 14.92 0.14 -19.33
N CYS A 85 13.74 0.34 -18.75
CA CYS A 85 13.01 -0.76 -18.11
C CYS A 85 11.51 -0.81 -18.46
N ARG A 86 10.87 -1.93 -18.12
CA ARG A 86 9.42 -2.12 -18.26
C ARG A 86 8.66 -1.61 -17.03
N LEU A 87 9.21 -1.80 -15.83
CA LEU A 87 8.58 -1.43 -14.57
C LEU A 87 9.58 -0.91 -13.54
N VAL A 88 9.21 0.14 -12.83
CA VAL A 88 9.92 0.61 -11.63
C VAL A 88 9.09 0.29 -10.38
N LEU A 89 9.67 -0.47 -9.43
CA LEU A 89 9.18 -0.63 -8.08
C LEU A 89 9.89 0.38 -7.18
N SER A 90 9.16 1.35 -6.65
CA SER A 90 9.73 2.42 -5.83
C SER A 90 9.47 2.21 -4.33
N THR A 91 10.56 2.24 -3.55
CA THR A 91 10.52 2.30 -2.07
C THR A 91 11.07 3.61 -1.53
N VAL A 92 11.14 4.65 -2.38
CA VAL A 92 11.72 5.96 -2.05
C VAL A 92 10.67 6.86 -1.45
N GLY A 93 10.62 6.93 -0.13
CA GLY A 93 9.77 7.88 0.62
C GLY A 93 10.59 8.97 1.33
N PRO A 94 9.96 10.06 1.82
CA PRO A 94 8.55 10.43 1.65
C PRO A 94 8.17 10.73 0.20
N TYR A 95 7.07 10.14 -0.26
CA TYR A 95 6.67 10.19 -1.67
C TYR A 95 6.25 11.59 -2.13
N MET A 96 5.66 12.40 -1.26
CA MET A 96 5.36 13.81 -1.53
C MET A 96 6.61 14.62 -1.91
N LYS A 97 7.80 14.21 -1.43
CA LYS A 97 9.07 14.91 -1.73
C LYS A 97 9.76 14.35 -2.97
N PHE A 98 9.68 13.05 -3.18
CA PHE A 98 10.54 12.35 -4.13
C PHE A 98 9.78 11.56 -5.20
N GLY A 99 8.46 11.41 -5.07
CA GLY A 99 7.70 10.49 -5.90
C GLY A 99 7.25 11.06 -7.25
N ILE A 100 6.82 12.34 -7.28
CA ILE A 100 6.23 12.94 -8.47
C ILE A 100 7.19 12.95 -9.68
N PRO A 101 8.47 13.37 -9.57
CA PRO A 101 9.38 13.35 -10.72
C PRO A 101 9.58 11.93 -11.30
N LEU A 102 9.54 10.91 -10.45
CA LEU A 102 9.66 9.53 -10.90
C LEU A 102 8.39 9.06 -11.63
N VAL A 103 7.19 9.38 -11.11
CA VAL A 103 5.92 9.07 -11.79
C VAL A 103 5.86 9.74 -13.15
N GLU A 104 6.21 11.02 -13.23
CA GLU A 104 6.32 11.78 -14.48
C GLU A 104 7.21 11.08 -15.48
N SER A 105 8.43 10.74 -15.07
CA SER A 105 9.39 10.05 -15.92
C SER A 105 8.90 8.67 -16.39
N CYS A 106 8.22 7.92 -15.50
CA CYS A 106 7.60 6.65 -15.88
C CYS A 106 6.51 6.82 -16.94
N VAL A 107 5.62 7.79 -16.77
CA VAL A 107 4.54 8.07 -17.74
C VAL A 107 5.11 8.52 -19.09
N LYS A 108 6.05 9.46 -19.08
CA LYS A 108 6.75 9.96 -20.27
C LYS A 108 7.42 8.83 -21.05
N ASN A 109 8.09 7.93 -20.36
CA ASN A 109 8.84 6.83 -20.96
C ASN A 109 8.03 5.54 -21.14
N LYS A 110 6.71 5.57 -20.99
CA LYS A 110 5.82 4.40 -21.12
C LYS A 110 6.29 3.21 -20.26
N THR A 111 6.63 3.49 -19.01
CA THR A 111 7.11 2.53 -18.02
C THR A 111 6.08 2.34 -16.95
N HIS A 112 5.79 1.10 -16.55
CA HIS A 112 4.91 0.81 -15.44
C HIS A 112 5.57 1.22 -14.11
N TYR A 113 4.75 1.47 -13.11
CA TYR A 113 5.21 1.91 -11.79
C TYR A 113 4.38 1.26 -10.69
N CYS A 114 5.02 0.84 -9.61
CA CYS A 114 4.34 0.54 -8.37
C CYS A 114 5.13 1.02 -7.14
N ASP A 115 4.40 1.32 -6.07
CA ASP A 115 4.97 1.75 -4.79
C ASP A 115 4.14 1.21 -3.60
N LEU A 116 4.53 1.62 -2.40
CA LEU A 116 3.86 1.27 -1.14
C LEU A 116 3.43 2.52 -0.36
N THR A 117 3.12 3.61 -1.03
CA THR A 117 2.76 4.88 -0.40
C THR A 117 1.43 4.82 0.36
N GLY A 118 1.37 5.52 1.50
CA GLY A 118 0.14 5.85 2.23
C GLY A 118 -0.16 7.36 2.22
N GLU A 119 0.44 8.12 1.31
CA GLU A 119 0.40 9.59 1.29
C GLU A 119 -0.67 10.10 0.32
N VAL A 120 -1.89 10.38 0.85
CA VAL A 120 -3.04 10.87 0.04
C VAL A 120 -2.71 12.06 -0.85
N PRO A 121 -1.97 13.09 -0.38
CA PRO A 121 -1.63 14.23 -1.23
C PRO A 121 -0.77 13.86 -2.44
N PHE A 122 0.20 12.96 -2.26
CA PHE A 122 1.02 12.46 -3.36
C PHE A 122 0.19 11.72 -4.41
N ILE A 123 -0.67 10.80 -3.95
CA ILE A 123 -1.53 10.04 -4.87
C ILE A 123 -2.50 10.98 -5.59
N ARG A 124 -3.08 11.96 -4.89
CA ARG A 124 -3.97 12.95 -5.50
C ARG A 124 -3.25 13.74 -6.60
N GLN A 125 -2.05 14.23 -6.33
CA GLN A 125 -1.22 14.93 -7.31
C GLN A 125 -0.89 14.03 -8.51
N SER A 126 -0.53 12.77 -8.27
CA SER A 126 -0.28 11.78 -9.32
C SER A 126 -1.51 11.57 -10.21
N ILE A 127 -2.71 11.49 -9.60
CA ILE A 127 -3.97 11.34 -10.33
C ILE A 127 -4.22 12.58 -11.20
N ASP A 128 -4.17 13.77 -10.61
CA ASP A 128 -4.53 15.02 -11.30
C ASP A 128 -3.58 15.32 -12.45
N SER A 129 -2.27 15.06 -12.26
CA SER A 129 -1.27 15.41 -13.27
C SER A 129 -1.08 14.34 -14.34
N TYR A 130 -1.24 13.05 -14.01
CA TYR A 130 -0.73 11.99 -14.88
C TYR A 130 -1.74 10.88 -15.23
N HIS A 131 -2.94 10.84 -14.64
CA HIS A 131 -3.89 9.74 -14.92
C HIS A 131 -4.23 9.63 -16.42
N SER A 132 -4.60 10.73 -17.05
CA SER A 132 -5.02 10.75 -18.45
C SER A 132 -3.87 10.42 -19.39
N GLU A 133 -2.68 10.97 -19.14
CA GLU A 133 -1.49 10.69 -19.97
C GLU A 133 -1.02 9.24 -19.79
N ALA A 134 -0.98 8.72 -18.55
CA ALA A 134 -0.64 7.33 -18.29
C ALA A 134 -1.63 6.37 -18.99
N LYS A 135 -2.93 6.70 -18.99
CA LYS A 135 -3.96 5.95 -19.72
C LYS A 135 -3.68 5.95 -21.23
N LYS A 136 -3.40 7.11 -21.81
CA LYS A 136 -3.07 7.26 -23.23
C LYS A 136 -1.80 6.48 -23.61
N ASN A 137 -0.80 6.49 -22.72
CA ASN A 137 0.50 5.85 -22.96
C ASN A 137 0.50 4.33 -22.64
N GLY A 138 -0.62 3.76 -22.17
CA GLY A 138 -0.71 2.36 -21.80
C GLY A 138 0.09 2.02 -20.52
N CYS A 139 0.27 2.99 -19.61
CA CYS A 139 1.00 2.79 -18.38
C CYS A 139 0.07 2.43 -17.22
N ARG A 140 0.50 1.49 -16.39
CA ARG A 140 -0.09 1.22 -15.07
C ARG A 140 0.78 1.89 -14.01
N ILE A 141 0.25 2.91 -13.35
CA ILE A 141 0.85 3.58 -12.21
C ILE A 141 0.06 3.15 -10.98
N ILE A 142 0.57 2.18 -10.22
CA ILE A 142 -0.18 1.54 -9.13
C ILE A 142 0.42 1.93 -7.79
N HIS A 143 -0.29 2.77 -7.05
CA HIS A 143 0.10 3.17 -5.71
C HIS A 143 -0.39 2.18 -4.66
N SER A 144 0.25 2.22 -3.47
CA SER A 144 -0.23 1.53 -2.26
C SER A 144 -0.19 0.01 -2.33
N CYS A 145 0.83 -0.57 -2.98
CA CYS A 145 1.02 -2.01 -3.11
C CYS A 145 1.64 -2.67 -1.86
N GLY A 146 1.42 -2.11 -0.67
CA GLY A 146 1.86 -2.66 0.62
C GLY A 146 0.71 -3.15 1.48
N PHE A 147 1.05 -3.62 2.70
CA PHE A 147 0.07 -4.09 3.67
C PHE A 147 -1.01 -3.07 4.00
N ASP A 148 -0.69 -1.80 4.00
CA ASP A 148 -1.64 -0.75 4.36
C ASP A 148 -2.91 -0.82 3.49
N SER A 149 -2.82 -1.21 2.23
CA SER A 149 -3.98 -1.21 1.33
C SER A 149 -4.28 -2.54 0.65
N ILE A 150 -3.30 -3.41 0.40
CA ILE A 150 -3.53 -4.68 -0.30
C ILE A 150 -4.61 -5.54 0.39
N PRO A 151 -4.57 -5.80 1.71
CA PRO A 151 -5.60 -6.60 2.36
C PRO A 151 -6.98 -5.98 2.27
N SER A 152 -7.06 -4.63 2.32
CA SER A 152 -8.32 -3.89 2.23
C SER A 152 -8.87 -3.90 0.81
N ASP A 153 -8.08 -3.47 -0.16
CA ASP A 153 -8.51 -3.24 -1.54
C ASP A 153 -8.79 -4.56 -2.27
N ILE A 154 -7.82 -5.48 -2.24
CA ILE A 154 -7.95 -6.82 -2.84
C ILE A 154 -8.96 -7.65 -2.05
N GLY A 155 -8.97 -7.58 -0.72
CA GLY A 155 -9.92 -8.34 0.10
C GLY A 155 -11.37 -7.92 -0.16
N VAL A 156 -11.64 -6.62 -0.34
CA VAL A 156 -12.98 -6.15 -0.71
C VAL A 156 -13.34 -6.59 -2.13
N LEU A 157 -12.42 -6.55 -3.10
CA LEU A 157 -12.66 -7.05 -4.45
C LEU A 157 -13.13 -8.51 -4.42
N ILE A 158 -12.38 -9.41 -3.77
CA ILE A 158 -12.71 -10.83 -3.67
C ILE A 158 -14.07 -11.03 -3.00
N LEU A 159 -14.33 -10.32 -1.91
CA LEU A 159 -15.61 -10.44 -1.19
C LEU A 159 -16.78 -9.97 -2.05
N GLN A 160 -16.63 -8.89 -2.82
CA GLN A 160 -17.65 -8.38 -3.71
C GLN A 160 -17.92 -9.33 -4.90
N GLU A 161 -16.87 -9.86 -5.51
CA GLU A 161 -17.00 -10.86 -6.58
C GLU A 161 -17.69 -12.14 -6.08
N ALA A 162 -17.33 -12.62 -4.89
CA ALA A 162 -17.99 -13.76 -4.26
C ALA A 162 -19.46 -13.46 -3.91
N SER A 163 -19.78 -12.23 -3.49
CA SER A 163 -21.15 -11.80 -3.23
C SER A 163 -21.98 -11.79 -4.51
N ILE A 164 -21.46 -11.22 -5.59
CA ILE A 164 -22.13 -11.19 -6.89
C ILE A 164 -22.33 -12.60 -7.42
N LYS A 165 -21.32 -13.46 -7.33
CA LYS A 165 -21.42 -14.87 -7.76
C LYS A 165 -22.46 -15.66 -6.98
N ARG A 166 -22.60 -15.40 -5.65
CA ARG A 166 -23.49 -16.19 -4.77
C ARG A 166 -24.90 -15.63 -4.69
N PHE A 167 -25.04 -14.31 -4.71
CA PHE A 167 -26.30 -13.63 -4.43
C PHE A 167 -26.81 -12.78 -5.61
N GLU A 168 -26.06 -12.73 -6.72
CA GLU A 168 -26.31 -11.90 -7.89
C GLU A 168 -26.34 -10.39 -7.58
N LEU A 169 -25.81 -10.02 -6.41
CA LEU A 169 -25.79 -8.64 -5.91
C LEU A 169 -24.47 -8.35 -5.20
N PRO A 170 -23.90 -7.15 -5.34
CA PRO A 170 -22.80 -6.72 -4.51
C PRO A 170 -23.26 -6.42 -3.09
N CYS A 171 -22.32 -6.45 -2.13
CA CYS A 171 -22.57 -5.92 -0.80
C CYS A 171 -22.67 -4.40 -0.84
N ASP A 172 -23.73 -3.83 -0.26
CA ASP A 172 -23.94 -2.39 -0.11
C ASP A 172 -23.15 -1.80 1.07
N GLU A 173 -22.84 -2.63 2.08
CA GLU A 173 -21.99 -2.26 3.22
C GLU A 173 -20.93 -3.32 3.47
N VAL A 174 -19.67 -2.89 3.59
CA VAL A 174 -18.53 -3.76 3.93
C VAL A 174 -17.72 -3.12 5.06
N ASN A 175 -17.41 -3.91 6.08
CA ASN A 175 -16.56 -3.50 7.18
C ASN A 175 -15.36 -4.44 7.36
N LEU A 176 -14.15 -3.86 7.48
CA LEU A 176 -12.94 -4.60 7.83
C LEU A 176 -12.71 -4.49 9.33
N TYR A 177 -12.52 -5.63 9.97
CA TYR A 177 -12.25 -5.78 11.40
C TYR A 177 -10.83 -6.31 11.62
N VAL A 178 -9.96 -5.48 12.14
CA VAL A 178 -8.62 -5.91 12.55
C VAL A 178 -8.76 -6.74 13.82
N ARG A 179 -8.58 -8.06 13.72
CA ARG A 179 -8.65 -9.01 14.83
C ARG A 179 -7.39 -8.99 15.68
N SER A 180 -6.26 -9.02 14.99
CA SER A 180 -4.95 -8.94 15.63
C SER A 180 -3.88 -8.58 14.62
N ILE A 181 -2.93 -7.76 15.06
CA ILE A 181 -1.73 -7.39 14.31
C ILE A 181 -0.56 -7.42 15.28
N ARG A 182 0.56 -7.98 14.83
CA ARG A 182 1.85 -7.93 15.51
C ARG A 182 2.92 -7.50 14.52
N GLY A 183 3.44 -6.29 14.72
CA GLY A 183 4.44 -5.68 13.84
C GLY A 183 5.08 -4.45 14.48
N GLY A 184 5.91 -3.75 13.72
CA GLY A 184 6.62 -2.56 14.19
C GLY A 184 6.56 -1.39 13.18
N LEU A 185 7.18 -0.26 13.54
CA LEU A 185 7.30 0.93 12.69
C LEU A 185 8.75 1.12 12.26
N SER A 186 8.98 1.63 11.02
CA SER A 186 10.29 2.06 10.55
C SER A 186 10.44 3.58 10.55
N GLY A 187 11.69 4.03 10.43
CA GLY A 187 11.98 5.45 10.24
C GLY A 187 11.35 6.03 8.97
N GLY A 188 11.17 5.23 7.92
CA GLY A 188 10.47 5.65 6.69
C GLY A 188 8.98 5.94 6.93
N THR A 189 8.28 5.03 7.62
CA THR A 189 6.86 5.21 8.01
C THR A 189 6.68 6.45 8.88
N VAL A 190 7.55 6.64 9.87
CA VAL A 190 7.52 7.82 10.74
C VAL A 190 7.78 9.11 9.93
N ALA A 191 8.74 9.09 9.01
CA ALA A 191 9.04 10.24 8.16
C ALA A 191 7.84 10.63 7.27
N SER A 192 7.13 9.67 6.69
CA SER A 192 5.91 9.91 5.91
C SER A 192 4.79 10.48 6.78
N MET A 193 4.55 9.91 7.98
CA MET A 193 3.53 10.44 8.92
C MET A 193 3.80 11.91 9.28
N ILE A 194 5.05 12.24 9.57
CA ILE A 194 5.46 13.61 9.91
C ILE A 194 5.24 14.52 8.70
N ASN A 195 5.69 14.10 7.53
CA ASN A 195 5.57 14.89 6.31
C ASN A 195 4.10 15.18 5.95
N ILE A 196 3.22 14.17 6.11
CA ILE A 196 1.76 14.35 5.93
C ILE A 196 1.21 15.36 6.96
N SER A 197 1.64 15.26 8.24
CA SER A 197 1.15 16.16 9.30
C SER A 197 1.59 17.61 9.11
N GLU A 198 2.75 17.84 8.51
CA GLU A 198 3.30 19.16 8.19
C GLU A 198 2.74 19.71 6.87
N HIS A 199 2.13 18.87 6.04
CA HIS A 199 1.56 19.29 4.76
C HIS A 199 0.31 20.17 4.98
N LYS A 200 0.40 21.39 4.52
CA LYS A 200 -0.73 22.33 4.49
C LYS A 200 -1.07 22.60 3.04
N PRO A 201 -2.23 22.17 2.57
CA PRO A 201 -2.69 22.52 1.23
C PRO A 201 -2.70 24.04 1.05
N THR A 202 -2.26 24.51 -0.10
CA THR A 202 -2.08 25.93 -0.38
C THR A 202 -3.40 26.65 -0.69
N ASN A 203 -4.41 25.89 -1.12
CA ASN A 203 -5.73 26.45 -1.46
C ASN A 203 -6.88 25.75 -0.69
N PRO A 204 -8.03 26.43 -0.51
CA PRO A 204 -9.19 25.87 0.20
C PRO A 204 -9.82 24.65 -0.50
N GLU A 205 -9.78 24.57 -1.83
CA GLU A 205 -10.33 23.44 -2.60
C GLU A 205 -9.57 22.16 -2.32
N ASP A 206 -8.23 22.20 -2.36
CA ASP A 206 -7.42 21.04 -2.00
C ASP A 206 -7.64 20.63 -0.54
N GLN A 207 -7.83 21.60 0.38
CA GLN A 207 -8.19 21.28 1.76
C GLN A 207 -9.52 20.51 1.86
N LYS A 208 -10.53 20.92 1.08
CA LYS A 208 -11.84 20.24 1.02
C LYS A 208 -11.66 18.83 0.47
N ILE A 209 -10.93 18.67 -0.64
CA ILE A 209 -10.66 17.38 -1.28
C ILE A 209 -9.94 16.43 -0.31
N PHE A 210 -8.86 16.85 0.36
CA PHE A 210 -8.11 15.96 1.27
C PHE A 210 -8.92 15.50 2.48
N ARG A 211 -9.88 16.31 2.93
CA ARG A 211 -10.83 15.93 4.01
C ARG A 211 -11.95 15.02 3.52
N SER A 212 -12.20 14.99 2.22
CA SER A 212 -13.25 14.15 1.64
C SER A 212 -12.95 12.66 1.86
N PRO A 213 -13.96 11.84 2.17
CA PRO A 213 -13.82 10.39 2.14
C PRO A 213 -13.54 9.84 0.74
N PHE A 214 -13.74 10.63 -0.30
CA PHE A 214 -13.52 10.31 -1.71
C PHE A 214 -12.30 11.03 -2.31
N ALA A 215 -11.35 11.47 -1.49
CA ALA A 215 -10.20 12.29 -1.89
C ALA A 215 -9.36 11.70 -3.04
N LEU A 216 -9.42 10.41 -3.29
CA LEU A 216 -8.69 9.72 -4.36
C LEU A 216 -9.54 9.41 -5.60
N ASN A 217 -10.85 9.67 -5.55
CA ASN A 217 -11.75 9.48 -6.69
C ASN A 217 -11.53 10.58 -7.76
N PRO A 218 -12.11 10.47 -8.96
CA PRO A 218 -12.21 11.60 -9.87
C PRO A 218 -12.74 12.86 -9.16
N ARG A 219 -12.36 14.06 -9.62
CA ARG A 219 -12.68 15.31 -8.90
C ARG A 219 -14.18 15.50 -8.64
N GLU A 220 -15.00 15.15 -9.59
CA GLU A 220 -16.48 15.23 -9.51
C GLU A 220 -17.02 14.43 -8.30
N ASP A 221 -16.46 13.25 -8.04
CA ASP A 221 -16.80 12.43 -6.87
C ASP A 221 -16.13 12.91 -5.59
N ALA A 222 -14.88 13.39 -5.69
CA ALA A 222 -14.10 13.87 -4.54
C ALA A 222 -14.75 15.07 -3.86
N GLU A 223 -15.51 15.87 -4.58
CA GLU A 223 -16.28 17.01 -4.10
C GLU A 223 -17.65 16.63 -3.53
N SER A 224 -18.03 15.37 -3.61
CA SER A 224 -19.31 14.87 -3.10
C SER A 224 -19.45 15.08 -1.59
N ASP A 225 -20.60 15.56 -1.17
CA ASP A 225 -20.99 15.69 0.24
C ASP A 225 -21.50 14.37 0.87
N LYS A 226 -21.43 13.25 0.15
CA LYS A 226 -21.82 11.93 0.66
C LYS A 226 -21.01 11.58 1.91
N ARG A 227 -21.70 11.27 2.99
CA ARG A 227 -21.09 10.87 4.24
C ARG A 227 -20.70 9.39 4.21
N GLN A 228 -19.56 9.11 4.78
CA GLN A 228 -19.07 7.75 5.00
C GLN A 228 -18.82 7.53 6.51
N PRO A 229 -19.02 6.30 7.03
CA PRO A 229 -18.81 6.03 8.43
C PRO A 229 -17.36 6.27 8.85
N SER A 230 -17.19 6.92 10.00
CA SER A 230 -15.88 7.11 10.63
C SER A 230 -16.07 6.92 12.12
N LEU A 231 -15.51 5.85 12.67
CA LEU A 231 -15.56 5.59 14.11
C LEU A 231 -14.58 6.52 14.83
N LYS A 232 -15.10 7.28 15.84
CA LYS A 232 -14.30 8.21 16.64
C LYS A 232 -14.17 7.81 18.11
N SER A 233 -14.88 6.77 18.55
CA SER A 233 -14.94 6.32 19.94
C SER A 233 -14.97 4.80 20.02
N VAL A 234 -14.83 4.27 21.23
CA VAL A 234 -15.03 2.85 21.50
C VAL A 234 -16.53 2.55 21.45
N LYS A 235 -16.90 1.47 20.78
CA LYS A 235 -18.30 1.04 20.63
C LYS A 235 -18.40 -0.48 20.68
N TRP A 236 -19.55 -0.99 21.15
CA TRP A 236 -19.93 -2.39 21.00
C TRP A 236 -20.56 -2.62 19.62
N ASP A 237 -20.00 -3.54 18.86
CA ASP A 237 -20.57 -3.93 17.57
C ASP A 237 -21.36 -5.24 17.72
N LYS A 238 -22.68 -5.14 17.56
CA LYS A 238 -23.59 -6.28 17.67
C LYS A 238 -23.47 -7.27 16.51
N ASN A 239 -22.97 -6.82 15.35
CA ASN A 239 -22.86 -7.67 14.15
C ASN A 239 -21.81 -8.75 14.31
N ILE A 240 -20.76 -8.48 15.08
CA ILE A 240 -19.63 -9.38 15.32
C ILE A 240 -19.45 -9.75 16.79
N ASP A 241 -20.34 -9.28 17.70
CA ASP A 241 -20.30 -9.48 19.17
C ASP A 241 -18.93 -9.11 19.78
N ARG A 242 -18.42 -7.90 19.48
CA ARG A 242 -17.09 -7.42 19.90
C ARG A 242 -17.05 -5.92 20.19
N TRP A 243 -16.09 -5.53 21.02
CA TRP A 243 -15.72 -4.12 21.15
C TRP A 243 -14.94 -3.67 19.92
N ILE A 244 -15.21 -2.47 19.43
CA ILE A 244 -14.50 -1.86 18.33
C ILE A 244 -13.94 -0.49 18.72
N SER A 245 -12.79 -0.14 18.14
CA SER A 245 -12.15 1.18 18.25
C SER A 245 -11.66 1.65 16.86
N PRO A 246 -11.33 2.94 16.69
CA PRO A 246 -10.72 3.41 15.47
C PRO A 246 -9.48 2.60 15.08
N PHE A 247 -9.26 2.44 13.78
CA PHE A 247 -8.04 1.84 13.23
C PHE A 247 -7.20 2.94 12.55
N ILE A 248 -5.89 2.94 12.80
CA ILE A 248 -4.99 4.02 12.37
C ILE A 248 -4.98 4.22 10.86
N MET A 249 -5.03 3.14 10.07
CA MET A 249 -4.95 3.20 8.61
C MET A 249 -6.31 3.44 7.93
N SER A 250 -7.43 3.37 8.67
CA SER A 250 -8.78 3.52 8.13
C SER A 250 -8.95 4.80 7.30
N GLY A 251 -8.37 5.91 7.75
CA GLY A 251 -8.44 7.20 7.04
C GLY A 251 -7.80 7.20 5.65
N PHE A 252 -6.88 6.28 5.40
CA PHE A 252 -6.20 6.09 4.13
C PHE A 252 -6.83 4.95 3.32
N ASN A 253 -6.88 3.75 3.86
CA ASN A 253 -7.34 2.55 3.15
C ASN A 253 -8.74 2.69 2.58
N THR A 254 -9.66 3.31 3.33
CA THR A 254 -11.03 3.52 2.88
C THR A 254 -11.13 4.39 1.62
N LYS A 255 -10.17 5.31 1.42
CA LYS A 255 -10.09 6.12 0.20
C LYS A 255 -9.61 5.30 -1.00
N VAL A 256 -8.66 4.35 -0.77
CA VAL A 256 -8.17 3.45 -1.82
C VAL A 256 -9.30 2.55 -2.32
N VAL A 257 -10.04 1.89 -1.42
CA VAL A 257 -11.18 1.02 -1.76
C VAL A 257 -12.28 1.78 -2.51
N ARG A 258 -12.60 3.01 -2.08
CA ARG A 258 -13.60 3.84 -2.78
C ARG A 258 -13.14 4.27 -4.16
N ARG A 259 -11.84 4.58 -4.31
CA ARG A 259 -11.25 4.83 -5.62
C ARG A 259 -11.38 3.62 -6.53
N THR A 260 -11.09 2.42 -6.03
CA THR A 260 -11.28 1.16 -6.78
C THR A 260 -12.70 1.08 -7.32
N ASN A 261 -13.70 1.25 -6.45
CA ASN A 261 -15.09 1.23 -6.87
C ASN A 261 -15.41 2.26 -7.96
N SER A 262 -14.93 3.49 -7.80
CA SER A 262 -15.20 4.58 -8.75
C SER A 262 -14.55 4.33 -10.12
N ILE A 263 -13.24 4.00 -10.15
CA ILE A 263 -12.52 3.83 -11.44
C ILE A 263 -12.81 2.49 -12.15
N MET A 264 -13.57 1.60 -11.48
CA MET A 264 -14.11 0.37 -12.05
C MET A 264 -15.59 0.52 -12.47
N ASP A 265 -16.11 1.74 -12.59
CA ASP A 265 -17.49 2.05 -12.95
C ASP A 265 -18.52 1.56 -11.93
N TYR A 266 -18.18 1.65 -10.65
CA TYR A 266 -19.05 1.36 -9.48
C TYR A 266 -19.60 -0.07 -9.40
N PRO A 267 -18.79 -1.13 -9.54
CA PRO A 267 -19.26 -2.51 -9.43
C PRO A 267 -19.82 -2.85 -8.05
N TYR A 268 -19.47 -2.07 -7.01
CA TYR A 268 -19.99 -2.22 -5.65
C TYR A 268 -21.22 -1.35 -5.39
N GLY A 269 -21.67 -0.58 -6.41
CA GLY A 269 -22.74 0.40 -6.32
C GLY A 269 -22.23 1.81 -5.94
N LYS A 270 -23.00 2.83 -6.37
CA LYS A 270 -22.69 4.25 -6.10
C LYS A 270 -22.88 4.64 -4.62
N ASP A 271 -23.71 3.90 -3.88
CA ASP A 271 -24.01 4.15 -2.47
C ASP A 271 -23.25 3.18 -1.55
N PHE A 272 -22.24 2.50 -2.08
CA PHE A 272 -21.40 1.59 -1.34
C PHE A 272 -20.76 2.24 -0.11
N VAL A 273 -20.90 1.56 1.03
CA VAL A 273 -20.39 2.00 2.32
C VAL A 273 -19.23 1.09 2.75
N TYR A 274 -18.08 1.69 3.05
CA TYR A 274 -16.91 0.95 3.52
C TYR A 274 -16.28 1.58 4.75
N GLY A 275 -15.95 0.74 5.75
CA GLY A 275 -15.29 1.16 6.98
C GLY A 275 -14.25 0.16 7.49
N GLU A 276 -13.30 0.63 8.30
CA GLU A 276 -12.28 -0.19 8.96
C GLU A 276 -12.16 0.15 10.43
N VAL A 277 -12.12 -0.87 11.28
CA VAL A 277 -12.02 -0.74 12.73
C VAL A 277 -11.12 -1.82 13.34
N SER A 278 -10.52 -1.53 14.49
CA SER A 278 -9.90 -2.55 15.33
C SER A 278 -10.95 -3.22 16.20
N SER A 279 -10.87 -4.56 16.38
CA SER A 279 -11.88 -5.32 17.11
C SER A 279 -11.27 -6.15 18.26
N TYR A 280 -11.98 -6.23 19.41
CA TYR A 280 -11.52 -6.84 20.63
C TYR A 280 -12.59 -7.78 21.20
N LYS A 281 -12.17 -8.86 21.86
CA LYS A 281 -13.06 -9.85 22.45
C LYS A 281 -14.04 -9.21 23.46
N LYS A 282 -15.19 -9.83 23.65
CA LYS A 282 -16.19 -9.49 24.67
C LYS A 282 -15.59 -9.42 26.09
N GLY A 283 -16.20 -8.62 26.95
CA GLY A 283 -15.86 -8.47 28.36
C GLY A 283 -14.94 -7.28 28.65
N LEU A 284 -14.67 -7.06 29.95
CA LEU A 284 -13.93 -5.90 30.45
C LEU A 284 -12.53 -5.77 29.88
N ARG A 285 -11.78 -6.88 29.73
CA ARG A 285 -10.43 -6.88 29.15
C ARG A 285 -10.42 -6.39 27.69
N GLY A 286 -11.43 -6.77 26.91
CA GLY A 286 -11.57 -6.31 25.52
C GLY A 286 -11.92 -4.82 25.46
N TYR A 287 -12.81 -4.36 26.33
CA TYR A 287 -13.14 -2.94 26.46
C TYR A 287 -11.91 -2.10 26.79
N LEU A 288 -11.14 -2.50 27.82
CA LEU A 288 -9.92 -1.79 28.21
C LEU A 288 -8.87 -1.73 27.09
N LYS A 289 -8.70 -2.81 26.32
CA LYS A 289 -7.82 -2.81 25.12
C LYS A 289 -8.32 -1.84 24.06
N ALA A 290 -9.63 -1.77 23.82
CA ALA A 290 -10.21 -0.82 22.86
C ALA A 290 -10.00 0.64 23.29
N VAL A 291 -10.18 0.93 24.58
CA VAL A 291 -9.93 2.25 25.16
C VAL A 291 -8.43 2.61 25.10
N SER A 292 -7.54 1.69 25.45
CA SER A 292 -6.09 1.89 25.35
C SER A 292 -5.67 2.23 23.91
N MET A 293 -6.22 1.55 22.90
CA MET A 293 -5.96 1.86 21.48
C MET A 293 -6.43 3.28 21.15
N LEU A 294 -7.63 3.68 21.57
CA LEU A 294 -8.13 5.03 21.33
C LEU A 294 -7.22 6.09 21.95
N ILE A 295 -6.78 5.90 23.20
CA ILE A 295 -5.85 6.81 23.88
C ILE A 295 -4.52 6.88 23.14
N THR A 296 -3.98 5.75 22.68
CA THR A 296 -2.74 5.69 21.89
C THR A 296 -2.87 6.51 20.61
N LEU A 297 -3.98 6.38 19.88
CA LEU A 297 -4.21 7.16 18.65
C LEU A 297 -4.36 8.65 18.93
N MET A 298 -5.03 9.04 20.01
CA MET A 298 -5.14 10.44 20.44
C MET A 298 -3.77 11.02 20.81
N ALA A 299 -2.95 10.28 21.56
CA ALA A 299 -1.60 10.67 21.91
C ALA A 299 -0.71 10.84 20.68
N LEU A 300 -0.81 9.92 19.71
CA LEU A 300 -0.09 10.04 18.43
C LEU A 300 -0.51 11.31 17.66
N GLN A 301 -1.81 11.59 17.58
CA GLN A 301 -2.31 12.81 16.93
C GLN A 301 -1.80 14.08 17.60
N LEU A 302 -1.79 14.13 18.94
CA LEU A 302 -1.24 15.24 19.70
C LEU A 302 0.25 15.40 19.45
N THR A 303 1.00 14.30 19.42
CA THR A 303 2.44 14.31 19.12
C THR A 303 2.71 14.89 17.74
N LEU A 304 1.98 14.46 16.72
CA LEU A 304 2.17 14.95 15.35
C LEU A 304 1.79 16.43 15.17
N LYS A 305 0.90 16.97 16.02
CA LYS A 305 0.52 18.40 16.01
C LYS A 305 1.46 19.31 16.81
N SER A 306 2.20 18.77 17.78
CA SER A 306 3.09 19.52 18.66
C SER A 306 4.55 19.38 18.24
N ARG A 307 5.18 20.45 17.78
CA ARG A 307 6.62 20.45 17.44
C ARG A 307 7.51 19.98 18.59
N PHE A 308 7.19 20.36 19.82
CA PHE A 308 7.94 19.94 21.01
C PHE A 308 7.84 18.44 21.24
N LEU A 309 6.62 17.88 21.28
CA LEU A 309 6.41 16.44 21.46
C LEU A 309 7.03 15.62 20.33
N LEU A 310 6.95 16.12 19.10
CA LEU A 310 7.53 15.50 17.93
C LEU A 310 9.06 15.41 18.02
N LEU A 311 9.73 16.47 18.46
CA LEU A 311 11.18 16.48 18.67
C LEU A 311 11.59 15.50 19.77
N LEU A 312 10.82 15.44 20.86
CA LEU A 312 11.06 14.50 21.96
C LEU A 312 10.92 13.05 21.47
N MET A 313 9.86 12.74 20.73
CA MET A 313 9.62 11.39 20.18
C MET A 313 10.67 11.00 19.14
N LYS A 314 11.12 11.93 18.28
CA LYS A 314 12.22 11.70 17.33
C LYS A 314 13.52 11.34 18.05
N LYS A 315 13.79 11.99 19.18
CA LYS A 315 15.04 11.77 19.94
C LYS A 315 15.08 10.43 20.65
N PHE A 316 13.94 9.97 21.22
CA PHE A 316 13.96 8.84 22.18
C PHE A 316 13.21 7.60 21.69
N PHE A 317 12.23 7.72 20.79
CA PHE A 317 11.31 6.63 20.48
C PHE A 317 11.21 6.27 19.01
N PHE A 318 11.40 7.23 18.10
CA PHE A 318 11.23 6.96 16.69
C PHE A 318 12.51 6.40 16.06
N PRO A 319 12.43 5.33 15.26
CA PRO A 319 13.57 4.81 14.55
C PRO A 319 14.11 5.82 13.52
N LEU A 320 15.43 5.84 13.36
CA LEU A 320 16.10 6.70 12.38
C LEU A 320 15.78 6.24 10.93
N PRO A 321 15.89 7.14 9.94
CA PRO A 321 15.78 6.75 8.53
C PRO A 321 16.69 5.58 8.17
N GLY A 322 16.14 4.57 7.50
CA GLY A 322 16.85 3.33 7.16
C GLY A 322 16.89 2.27 8.28
N GLN A 323 16.33 2.57 9.44
CA GLN A 323 16.14 1.62 10.54
C GLN A 323 14.70 1.10 10.61
N GLY A 324 14.51 -0.08 11.17
CA GLY A 324 13.20 -0.70 11.37
C GLY A 324 13.29 -1.89 12.32
N PRO A 325 12.22 -2.66 12.49
CA PRO A 325 12.16 -3.77 13.43
C PRO A 325 13.25 -4.82 13.16
N ALA A 326 13.79 -5.39 14.24
CA ALA A 326 14.75 -6.50 14.17
C ALA A 326 14.14 -7.70 13.42
N ARG A 327 15.00 -8.55 12.85
CA ARG A 327 14.59 -9.72 12.05
C ARG A 327 13.65 -10.64 12.82
N GLU A 328 14.00 -10.99 14.05
CA GLU A 328 13.18 -11.83 14.92
C GLU A 328 11.76 -11.28 15.15
N LYS A 329 11.63 -9.96 15.38
CA LYS A 329 10.30 -9.31 15.52
C LYS A 329 9.49 -9.39 14.23
N ARG A 330 10.14 -9.33 13.07
CA ARG A 330 9.48 -9.41 11.75
C ARG A 330 9.05 -10.84 11.42
N GLU A 331 9.87 -11.84 11.74
CA GLU A 331 9.58 -13.26 11.52
C GLU A 331 8.48 -13.78 12.48
N ASN A 332 8.38 -13.22 13.69
CA ASN A 332 7.33 -13.51 14.66
C ASN A 332 6.08 -12.59 14.52
N GLY A 333 6.03 -11.77 13.47
CA GLY A 333 4.89 -10.93 13.16
C GLY A 333 3.75 -11.74 12.55
N PHE A 334 2.55 -11.18 12.59
CA PHE A 334 1.37 -11.73 11.91
C PHE A 334 0.27 -10.67 11.81
N PHE A 335 -0.69 -10.93 10.95
CA PHE A 335 -1.94 -10.17 10.89
C PHE A 335 -3.12 -11.11 10.65
N ASN A 336 -4.27 -10.72 11.18
CA ASN A 336 -5.54 -11.40 11.03
C ASN A 336 -6.66 -10.37 10.93
N LEU A 337 -7.30 -10.33 9.77
CA LEU A 337 -8.32 -9.35 9.42
C LEU A 337 -9.56 -10.08 8.95
N ASP A 338 -10.75 -9.67 9.44
CA ASP A 338 -12.02 -10.14 8.89
C ASP A 338 -12.68 -9.03 8.10
N ILE A 339 -13.10 -9.32 6.89
CA ILE A 339 -13.90 -8.45 6.05
C ILE A 339 -15.31 -9.01 6.01
N VAL A 340 -16.29 -8.23 6.44
CA VAL A 340 -17.69 -8.66 6.51
C VAL A 340 -18.52 -7.74 5.63
N GLY A 341 -19.16 -8.34 4.65
CA GLY A 341 -20.08 -7.67 3.74
C GLY A 341 -21.54 -8.00 4.07
N SER A 342 -22.44 -7.06 3.83
CA SER A 342 -23.88 -7.24 3.94
C SER A 342 -24.61 -6.68 2.74
N ILE A 343 -25.75 -7.32 2.39
CA ILE A 343 -26.68 -6.88 1.37
C ILE A 343 -27.99 -6.55 2.08
N LYS A 344 -28.40 -5.27 2.07
CA LYS A 344 -29.63 -4.77 2.71
C LYS A 344 -29.79 -5.25 4.17
N LYS A 345 -28.66 -5.46 4.87
CA LYS A 345 -28.58 -5.97 6.26
C LYS A 345 -29.17 -7.38 6.47
N THR A 346 -29.53 -8.10 5.40
CA THR A 346 -30.18 -9.42 5.48
C THR A 346 -29.23 -10.56 5.14
N LYS A 347 -28.54 -10.48 4.00
CA LYS A 347 -27.55 -11.48 3.58
C LYS A 347 -26.18 -11.03 4.03
N LYS A 348 -25.34 -11.95 4.48
CA LYS A 348 -23.97 -11.69 4.92
C LYS A 348 -23.00 -12.64 4.25
N ILE A 349 -21.80 -12.14 3.98
CA ILE A 349 -20.65 -12.89 3.50
C ILE A 349 -19.41 -12.37 4.19
N SER A 350 -18.43 -13.24 4.46
CA SER A 350 -17.19 -12.81 5.10
C SER A 350 -15.97 -13.43 4.46
N LEU A 351 -14.87 -12.70 4.55
CA LEU A 351 -13.54 -13.10 4.09
C LEU A 351 -12.57 -12.90 5.24
N ASN A 352 -11.72 -13.88 5.52
CA ASN A 352 -10.59 -13.73 6.43
C ASN A 352 -9.30 -13.55 5.64
N VAL A 353 -8.54 -12.50 5.94
CA VAL A 353 -7.21 -12.24 5.38
C VAL A 353 -6.19 -12.47 6.48
N TYR A 354 -5.30 -13.45 6.27
CA TYR A 354 -4.29 -13.87 7.24
C TYR A 354 -2.89 -13.90 6.63
N GLY A 355 -1.90 -13.48 7.41
CA GLY A 355 -0.49 -13.66 7.07
C GLY A 355 0.35 -13.88 8.33
N ASN A 356 1.33 -14.76 8.22
CA ASN A 356 2.21 -15.20 9.31
C ASN A 356 3.55 -14.43 9.34
N SER A 357 3.57 -13.21 8.85
CA SER A 357 4.74 -12.32 8.89
C SER A 357 4.36 -10.90 9.29
N ASP A 358 5.33 -10.13 9.74
CA ASP A 358 5.15 -8.72 10.10
C ASP A 358 4.47 -7.94 8.96
N PRO A 359 3.30 -7.32 9.21
CA PRO A 359 2.54 -6.63 8.18
C PRO A 359 3.29 -5.43 7.62
N GLY A 360 3.98 -4.67 8.47
CA GLY A 360 4.59 -3.42 8.09
C GLY A 360 5.79 -3.57 7.14
N TYR A 361 6.47 -4.72 7.14
CA TYR A 361 7.71 -4.86 6.38
C TYR A 361 7.86 -6.18 5.63
N SER A 362 7.83 -7.33 6.31
CA SER A 362 8.01 -8.62 5.63
C SER A 362 6.85 -8.90 4.67
N ALA A 363 5.60 -8.78 5.14
CA ALA A 363 4.44 -8.93 4.28
C ALA A 363 4.35 -7.80 3.23
N THR A 364 4.67 -6.55 3.60
CA THR A 364 4.70 -5.43 2.66
C THR A 364 5.73 -5.64 1.54
N ALA A 365 6.94 -6.13 1.86
CA ALA A 365 7.96 -6.43 0.85
C ALA A 365 7.48 -7.53 -0.11
N THR A 366 6.82 -8.57 0.41
CA THR A 366 6.17 -9.61 -0.39
C THR A 366 5.08 -9.01 -1.28
N MET A 367 4.16 -8.24 -0.71
CA MET A 367 3.03 -7.65 -1.45
C MET A 367 3.48 -6.73 -2.57
N VAL A 368 4.42 -5.83 -2.33
CA VAL A 368 4.88 -4.90 -3.38
C VAL A 368 5.71 -5.59 -4.46
N ALA A 369 6.53 -6.59 -4.08
CA ALA A 369 7.28 -7.38 -5.06
C ALA A 369 6.35 -8.22 -5.94
N GLU A 370 5.36 -8.92 -5.34
CA GLU A 370 4.40 -9.71 -6.09
C GLU A 370 3.45 -8.83 -6.93
N SER A 371 3.14 -7.60 -6.49
CA SER A 371 2.43 -6.63 -7.31
C SER A 371 3.22 -6.26 -8.58
N ALA A 372 4.51 -5.96 -8.44
CA ALA A 372 5.39 -5.70 -9.57
C ALA A 372 5.49 -6.89 -10.52
N LEU A 373 5.66 -8.11 -9.98
CA LEU A 373 5.76 -9.33 -10.77
C LEU A 373 4.42 -9.72 -11.41
N SER A 374 3.29 -9.42 -10.80
CA SER A 374 1.96 -9.57 -11.42
C SER A 374 1.86 -8.73 -12.69
N ILE A 375 2.32 -7.48 -12.65
CA ILE A 375 2.30 -6.57 -13.81
C ILE A 375 3.22 -7.09 -14.92
N LEU A 376 4.36 -7.65 -14.59
CA LEU A 376 5.38 -8.07 -15.55
C LEU A 376 5.13 -9.45 -16.16
N LEU A 377 4.70 -10.41 -15.34
CA LEU A 377 4.67 -11.82 -15.70
C LEU A 377 3.26 -12.35 -16.02
N ASN A 378 2.23 -11.56 -15.73
CA ASN A 378 0.84 -11.96 -15.92
C ASN A 378 0.05 -10.87 -16.66
N GLU A 379 0.70 -10.10 -17.52
CA GLU A 379 0.09 -8.94 -18.21
C GLU A 379 -1.14 -9.33 -19.02
N ASP A 380 -1.14 -10.53 -19.60
CA ASP A 380 -2.24 -11.15 -20.35
C ASP A 380 -3.50 -11.43 -19.52
N LYS A 381 -3.34 -11.59 -18.19
CA LYS A 381 -4.43 -11.84 -17.24
C LYS A 381 -4.96 -10.57 -16.56
N LEU A 382 -4.26 -9.45 -16.71
CA LEU A 382 -4.66 -8.19 -16.11
C LEU A 382 -5.82 -7.54 -16.88
N SER A 383 -6.65 -6.78 -16.16
CA SER A 383 -7.67 -5.95 -16.80
C SER A 383 -7.00 -4.96 -17.78
N ASN A 384 -7.70 -4.63 -18.87
CA ASN A 384 -7.22 -3.63 -19.84
C ASN A 384 -7.42 -2.18 -19.33
N ARG A 385 -7.02 -1.93 -18.08
CA ARG A 385 -7.07 -0.62 -17.43
C ARG A 385 -5.66 -0.04 -17.31
N PHE A 386 -5.55 1.23 -17.68
CA PHE A 386 -4.30 2.01 -17.60
C PHE A 386 -4.57 3.35 -16.94
N GLY A 387 -3.52 4.01 -16.49
CA GLY A 387 -3.60 5.25 -15.73
C GLY A 387 -3.06 5.13 -14.32
N VAL A 388 -3.42 6.06 -13.43
CA VAL A 388 -3.12 5.96 -12.00
C VAL A 388 -4.21 5.11 -11.34
N LEU A 389 -3.83 3.92 -10.89
CA LEU A 389 -4.71 2.83 -10.46
C LEU A 389 -4.49 2.48 -8.98
N THR A 390 -5.38 1.66 -8.46
CA THR A 390 -5.24 0.98 -7.16
C THR A 390 -4.82 -0.49 -7.40
N PRO A 391 -4.35 -1.22 -6.38
CA PRO A 391 -4.00 -2.63 -6.53
C PRO A 391 -5.14 -3.48 -7.12
N ALA A 392 -6.36 -3.33 -6.62
CA ALA A 392 -7.50 -4.10 -7.10
C ALA A 392 -7.89 -3.74 -8.54
N SER A 393 -7.90 -2.47 -8.90
CA SER A 393 -8.28 -2.04 -10.26
C SER A 393 -7.21 -2.32 -11.32
N GLY A 394 -5.94 -2.37 -10.93
CA GLY A 394 -4.80 -2.52 -11.84
C GLY A 394 -4.22 -3.93 -11.92
N ILE A 395 -4.37 -4.74 -10.86
CA ILE A 395 -3.81 -6.09 -10.78
C ILE A 395 -4.93 -7.12 -10.54
N GLY A 396 -5.85 -6.83 -9.61
CA GLY A 396 -7.00 -7.71 -9.34
C GLY A 396 -6.62 -9.05 -8.71
N GLU A 397 -7.38 -10.10 -9.05
CA GLU A 397 -7.23 -11.46 -8.49
C GLU A 397 -5.89 -12.12 -8.79
N VAL A 398 -5.19 -11.71 -9.84
CA VAL A 398 -3.85 -12.23 -10.17
C VAL A 398 -2.89 -12.11 -8.99
N LEU A 399 -2.98 -11.01 -8.24
CA LEU A 399 -2.16 -10.81 -7.05
C LEU A 399 -2.50 -11.81 -5.93
N VAL A 400 -3.77 -12.21 -5.81
CA VAL A 400 -4.21 -13.17 -4.78
C VAL A 400 -3.56 -14.52 -4.96
N GLU A 401 -3.54 -15.06 -6.20
CA GLU A 401 -2.89 -16.32 -6.52
C GLU A 401 -1.42 -16.30 -6.12
N ARG A 402 -0.71 -15.24 -6.49
CA ARG A 402 0.70 -15.07 -6.15
C ARG A 402 0.97 -14.93 -4.66
N LEU A 403 0.10 -14.24 -3.92
CA LEU A 403 0.24 -14.03 -2.48
C LEU A 403 -0.07 -15.29 -1.66
N LYS A 404 -1.02 -16.14 -2.11
CA LYS A 404 -1.33 -17.43 -1.45
C LYS A 404 -0.10 -18.32 -1.36
N ASP A 405 0.68 -18.42 -2.43
CA ASP A 405 1.93 -19.19 -2.48
C ASP A 405 3.03 -18.63 -1.56
N LYS A 406 2.84 -17.42 -1.07
CA LYS A 406 3.78 -16.70 -0.18
C LYS A 406 3.28 -16.57 1.26
N GLY A 407 2.27 -17.36 1.64
CA GLY A 407 1.77 -17.43 3.01
C GLY A 407 0.80 -16.31 3.41
N ILE A 408 0.23 -15.59 2.43
CA ILE A 408 -0.84 -14.63 2.66
C ILE A 408 -2.14 -15.21 2.10
N GLN A 409 -3.08 -15.50 2.97
CA GLN A 409 -4.30 -16.23 2.66
C GLN A 409 -5.52 -15.31 2.61
N PHE A 410 -6.42 -15.60 1.69
CA PHE A 410 -7.73 -14.95 1.54
C PHE A 410 -8.78 -16.04 1.58
N ASN A 411 -9.38 -16.26 2.74
CA ASN A 411 -10.30 -17.38 3.00
C ASN A 411 -11.74 -16.88 3.06
N LEU A 412 -12.54 -17.21 2.07
CA LEU A 412 -13.99 -16.97 2.08
C LEU A 412 -14.65 -17.89 3.10
N ASN A 413 -15.51 -17.32 3.95
CA ASN A 413 -16.33 -18.02 4.92
C ASN A 413 -17.81 -17.76 4.59
N GLY A 414 -18.59 -18.80 4.49
CA GLY A 414 -20.03 -18.70 4.29
C GLY A 414 -20.61 -19.65 3.30
#